data_59bd290552ed2d8f6d5805bbd5d39016
#
_entry.id   59bd290552ed2d8f6d5805bbd5d39016
#
_cell.length_a   1.000
_cell.length_b   1.000
_cell.length_c   1.000
_cell.angle_alpha   90.00
_cell.angle_beta   90.00
_cell.angle_gamma   90.00
#
_symmetry.space_group_name_H-M   'P 1'
#
loop_
_entity.id
_entity.type
_entity.pdbx_description
1 polymer ?
#
loop_
_entity_poly.entity_id
_entity_poly.type
_entity_poly.pdbx_seq_one_letter_code
_entity_poly.pdbx_strand_id
1 'polypeptide(L)'
;MKILKDRILKDGVVKPGNILKVDSFLNHQMDITLINEIGKEFKRRFSDCPITKILTIEASGIGIACIAAQYFDVPVVFAKKAQSVNLDGAMYTTKVESFTHKKVYDVILSRKFLGPEDHVLLIDDFLANGCALLGLIDIVKKSGATLEGAGIVIEKGFQHGGQEIRDMGIRLESLAIVDSMTDDSLTFRD
;
A
#
# COMPACT_ATOMS: atom_id res chain seq x y z
N MET A 1 4.16 14.90 1.12
CA MET A 1 5.27 14.89 2.11
C MET A 1 6.56 15.37 1.44
N LYS A 2 7.11 16.53 1.87
CA LYS A 2 8.24 17.17 1.17
C LYS A 2 9.50 16.31 1.08
N ILE A 3 9.96 15.76 2.20
CA ILE A 3 11.18 14.94 2.25
C ILE A 3 11.13 13.72 1.31
N LEU A 4 9.96 13.11 1.13
CA LEU A 4 9.76 12.01 0.19
C LEU A 4 9.79 12.51 -1.26
N LYS A 5 9.11 13.62 -1.57
CA LYS A 5 9.13 14.24 -2.91
C LYS A 5 10.56 14.62 -3.32
N ASP A 6 11.31 15.25 -2.41
CA ASP A 6 12.73 15.62 -2.64
C ASP A 6 13.60 14.38 -2.89
N ARG A 7 13.39 13.29 -2.14
CA ARG A 7 14.12 12.02 -2.33
C ARG A 7 13.79 11.36 -3.66
N ILE A 8 12.53 11.36 -4.08
CA ILE A 8 12.12 10.83 -5.39
C ILE A 8 12.77 11.62 -6.53
N LEU A 9 12.80 12.97 -6.43
CA LEU A 9 13.43 13.80 -7.45
C LEU A 9 14.94 13.60 -7.52
N LYS A 10 15.60 13.34 -6.40
CA LYS A 10 17.04 13.17 -6.31
C LYS A 10 17.53 11.80 -6.79
N ASP A 11 16.89 10.74 -6.31
CA ASP A 11 17.39 9.37 -6.43
C ASP A 11 16.42 8.44 -7.16
N GLY A 12 15.22 8.90 -7.50
CA GLY A 12 14.26 8.16 -8.34
C GLY A 12 14.69 8.17 -9.79
N VAL A 13 14.42 7.09 -10.51
CA VAL A 13 14.71 6.96 -11.93
C VAL A 13 13.41 6.82 -12.70
N VAL A 14 13.12 7.81 -13.53
CA VAL A 14 12.01 7.77 -14.47
C VAL A 14 12.44 7.03 -15.73
N LYS A 15 11.58 6.18 -16.27
CA LYS A 15 11.79 5.43 -17.50
C LYS A 15 10.55 5.49 -18.40
N PRO A 16 10.72 5.32 -19.73
CA PRO A 16 9.60 5.22 -20.65
C PRO A 16 8.54 4.19 -20.21
N GLY A 17 7.29 4.46 -20.55
CA GLY A 17 6.17 3.60 -20.16
C GLY A 17 5.62 3.86 -18.75
N ASN A 18 5.77 5.07 -18.26
CA ASN A 18 5.28 5.49 -16.93
C ASN A 18 5.89 4.69 -15.77
N ILE A 19 7.17 4.32 -15.88
CA ILE A 19 7.88 3.57 -14.84
C ILE A 19 8.66 4.54 -13.97
N LEU A 20 8.38 4.54 -12.67
CA LEU A 20 9.15 5.20 -11.63
C LEU A 20 9.85 4.13 -10.79
N LYS A 21 11.18 4.11 -10.81
CA LYS A 21 12.00 3.26 -9.96
C LYS A 21 12.47 4.02 -8.73
N VAL A 22 12.22 3.45 -7.56
CA VAL A 22 12.62 3.94 -6.25
C VAL A 22 13.32 2.83 -5.46
N ASP A 23 13.89 1.88 -6.19
CA ASP A 23 14.51 0.65 -5.70
C ASP A 23 15.70 0.93 -4.77
N SER A 24 16.38 2.05 -4.93
CA SER A 24 17.54 2.42 -4.10
C SER A 24 17.20 2.87 -2.67
N PHE A 25 15.92 3.16 -2.36
CA PHE A 25 15.56 3.69 -1.04
C PHE A 25 14.20 3.23 -0.49
N LEU A 26 13.33 2.61 -1.30
CA LEU A 26 11.97 2.28 -0.84
C LEU A 26 11.62 0.80 -0.95
N ASN A 27 11.81 0.15 -2.10
CA ASN A 27 11.19 -1.15 -2.36
C ASN A 27 12.14 -2.26 -2.85
N HIS A 28 13.46 -2.01 -2.84
CA HIS A 28 14.48 -3.04 -3.00
C HIS A 28 15.56 -2.89 -1.93
N GLN A 29 16.22 -1.74 -1.88
CA GLN A 29 16.96 -1.29 -0.71
C GLN A 29 16.06 -0.31 0.05
N MET A 30 16.01 -0.44 1.38
CA MET A 30 15.17 0.39 2.24
C MET A 30 16.02 1.41 3.01
N ASP A 31 15.78 2.71 2.78
CA ASP A 31 16.33 3.77 3.62
C ASP A 31 15.49 3.87 4.90
N ILE A 32 16.01 3.30 5.97
CA ILE A 32 15.29 3.19 7.24
C ILE A 32 14.98 4.56 7.83
N THR A 33 15.86 5.55 7.64
CA THR A 33 15.62 6.92 8.13
C THR A 33 14.42 7.55 7.41
N LEU A 34 14.34 7.42 6.09
CA LEU A 34 13.21 7.90 5.31
C LEU A 34 11.91 7.17 5.67
N ILE A 35 11.96 5.83 5.77
CA ILE A 35 10.78 5.01 6.08
C ILE A 35 10.28 5.30 7.51
N ASN A 36 11.18 5.65 8.43
CA ASN A 36 10.83 6.08 9.76
C ASN A 36 10.02 7.40 9.74
N GLU A 37 10.43 8.38 8.95
CA GLU A 37 9.66 9.62 8.76
C GLU A 37 8.31 9.36 8.05
N ILE A 38 8.25 8.40 7.12
CA ILE A 38 7.01 7.93 6.50
C ILE A 38 6.06 7.34 7.56
N GLY A 39 6.56 6.50 8.46
CA GLY A 39 5.78 5.92 9.55
C GLY A 39 5.19 6.97 10.49
N LYS A 40 5.98 7.96 10.88
CA LYS A 40 5.51 9.11 11.69
C LYS A 40 4.41 9.89 10.99
N GLU A 41 4.58 10.14 9.68
CA GLU A 41 3.58 10.89 8.91
C GLU A 41 2.27 10.12 8.77
N PHE A 42 2.30 8.79 8.56
CA PHE A 42 1.09 7.98 8.59
C PHE A 42 0.41 8.04 9.97
N LYS A 43 1.18 7.92 11.07
CA LYS A 43 0.62 8.07 12.43
C LYS A 43 -0.05 9.42 12.61
N ARG A 44 0.57 10.50 12.14
CA ARG A 44 -0.01 11.85 12.22
C ARG A 44 -1.32 11.95 11.43
N ARG A 45 -1.36 11.40 10.23
CA ARG A 45 -2.55 11.46 9.36
C ARG A 45 -3.72 10.61 9.87
N PHE A 46 -3.46 9.49 10.51
CA PHE A 46 -4.48 8.58 11.05
C PHE A 46 -4.55 8.62 12.58
N SER A 47 -4.17 9.75 13.20
CA SER A 47 -4.17 9.89 14.66
C SER A 47 -5.57 9.84 15.30
N ASP A 48 -6.60 10.11 14.52
CA ASP A 48 -8.02 10.11 14.89
C ASP A 48 -8.69 8.73 14.74
N CYS A 49 -7.98 7.74 14.17
CA CYS A 49 -8.51 6.41 13.92
C CYS A 49 -8.07 5.41 15.00
N PRO A 50 -8.98 4.52 15.48
CA PRO A 50 -8.67 3.52 16.50
C PRO A 50 -8.00 2.29 15.89
N ILE A 51 -6.88 2.47 15.18
CA ILE A 51 -6.17 1.40 14.50
C ILE A 51 -5.72 0.33 15.48
N THR A 52 -6.08 -0.92 15.24
CA THR A 52 -5.63 -2.09 16.01
C THR A 52 -4.71 -3.00 15.22
N LYS A 53 -4.67 -2.83 13.89
CA LYS A 53 -3.88 -3.70 13.01
C LYS A 53 -3.50 -2.99 11.71
N ILE A 54 -2.29 -3.22 11.24
CA ILE A 54 -1.87 -2.81 9.90
C ILE A 54 -1.86 -4.03 8.99
N LEU A 55 -2.46 -3.89 7.81
CA LEU A 55 -2.46 -4.91 6.77
C LEU A 55 -1.75 -4.38 5.52
N THR A 56 -0.88 -5.22 4.95
CA THR A 56 -0.15 -4.95 3.72
C THR A 56 -0.11 -6.18 2.82
N ILE A 57 0.61 -6.08 1.70
CA ILE A 57 0.84 -7.22 0.79
C ILE A 57 2.34 -7.39 0.54
N GLU A 58 2.79 -8.65 0.38
CA GLU A 58 4.18 -8.92 0.02
C GLU A 58 4.54 -8.36 -1.37
N ALA A 59 5.78 -7.89 -1.57
CA ALA A 59 6.88 -7.93 -0.60
C ALA A 59 7.20 -6.54 -0.03
N SER A 60 7.24 -5.49 -0.84
CA SER A 60 7.80 -4.16 -0.51
C SER A 60 7.02 -3.41 0.58
N GLY A 61 5.69 -3.60 0.64
CA GLY A 61 4.87 -3.00 1.69
C GLY A 61 5.21 -3.45 3.11
N ILE A 62 5.78 -4.66 3.28
CA ILE A 62 6.03 -5.24 4.61
C ILE A 62 6.99 -4.39 5.44
N GLY A 63 8.13 -3.98 4.88
CA GLY A 63 9.11 -3.20 5.61
C GLY A 63 8.57 -1.84 6.05
N ILE A 64 7.80 -1.18 5.17
CA ILE A 64 7.15 0.11 5.45
C ILE A 64 6.10 -0.06 6.56
N ALA A 65 5.25 -1.09 6.44
CA ALA A 65 4.20 -1.39 7.40
C ALA A 65 4.79 -1.68 8.80
N CYS A 66 5.88 -2.47 8.87
CA CYS A 66 6.53 -2.81 10.14
C CYS A 66 7.08 -1.56 10.86
N ILE A 67 7.69 -0.63 10.13
CA ILE A 67 8.19 0.61 10.74
C ILE A 67 7.04 1.53 11.13
N ALA A 68 6.01 1.67 10.29
CA ALA A 68 4.83 2.44 10.63
C ALA A 68 4.12 1.89 11.89
N ALA A 69 4.00 0.57 12.00
CA ALA A 69 3.34 -0.10 13.11
C ALA A 69 3.93 0.22 14.49
N GLN A 70 5.22 0.52 14.56
CA GLN A 70 5.86 0.96 15.82
C GLN A 70 5.24 2.25 16.38
N TYR A 71 4.78 3.15 15.50
CA TYR A 71 4.12 4.40 15.92
C TYR A 71 2.67 4.20 16.30
N PHE A 72 2.02 3.16 15.80
CA PHE A 72 0.64 2.80 16.16
C PHE A 72 0.59 1.85 17.35
N ASP A 73 1.70 1.19 17.67
CA ASP A 73 1.80 0.13 18.70
C ASP A 73 0.86 -1.04 18.42
N VAL A 74 0.88 -1.53 17.16
CA VAL A 74 -0.03 -2.58 16.69
C VAL A 74 0.71 -3.63 15.86
N PRO A 75 0.19 -4.86 15.76
CA PRO A 75 0.75 -5.88 14.89
C PRO A 75 0.55 -5.56 13.41
N VAL A 76 1.46 -6.12 12.59
CA VAL A 76 1.35 -6.14 11.13
C VAL A 76 0.98 -7.53 10.66
N VAL A 77 0.01 -7.59 9.77
CA VAL A 77 -0.34 -8.79 9.01
C VAL A 77 -0.10 -8.53 7.55
N PHE A 78 0.38 -9.50 6.81
CA PHE A 78 0.59 -9.33 5.38
C PHE A 78 -0.04 -10.46 4.58
N ALA A 79 -0.72 -10.08 3.50
CA ALA A 79 -1.27 -10.99 2.53
C ALA A 79 -0.16 -11.51 1.60
N LYS A 80 -0.28 -12.76 1.20
CA LYS A 80 0.68 -13.45 0.32
C LYS A 80 0.10 -13.65 -1.06
N LYS A 81 0.97 -13.58 -2.07
CA LYS A 81 0.64 -13.95 -3.45
C LYS A 81 0.84 -15.46 -3.62
N ALA A 82 -0.18 -16.17 -4.08
CA ALA A 82 -0.12 -17.60 -4.30
C ALA A 82 -0.47 -17.93 -5.76
N GLN A 83 0.17 -18.97 -6.32
CA GLN A 83 -0.15 -19.45 -7.68
C GLN A 83 -1.29 -20.47 -7.69
N SER A 84 -1.48 -21.21 -6.60
CA SER A 84 -2.60 -22.10 -6.37
C SER A 84 -2.77 -22.33 -4.88
N VAL A 85 -4.01 -22.45 -4.42
CA VAL A 85 -4.33 -22.61 -3.01
C VAL A 85 -5.15 -23.87 -2.82
N ASN A 86 -4.63 -24.83 -2.04
CA ASN A 86 -5.47 -25.83 -1.41
C ASN A 86 -6.23 -25.16 -0.27
N LEU A 87 -7.48 -24.78 -0.51
CA LEU A 87 -8.33 -24.06 0.42
C LEU A 87 -8.97 -25.06 1.38
N ASP A 88 -8.42 -25.17 2.57
CA ASP A 88 -9.05 -25.86 3.69
C ASP A 88 -10.04 -24.97 4.48
N GLY A 89 -10.41 -23.82 3.94
CA GLY A 89 -11.29 -22.84 4.56
C GLY A 89 -10.61 -21.93 5.61
N ALA A 90 -9.33 -22.13 5.89
CA ALA A 90 -8.59 -21.37 6.90
C ALA A 90 -8.05 -20.02 6.39
N MET A 91 -8.31 -19.70 5.12
CA MET A 91 -7.80 -18.48 4.46
C MET A 91 -8.91 -17.56 3.95
N TYR A 92 -8.70 -16.26 4.02
CA TYR A 92 -9.35 -15.32 3.13
C TYR A 92 -8.60 -15.33 1.79
N THR A 93 -9.33 -15.30 0.69
CA THR A 93 -8.76 -15.34 -0.66
C THR A 93 -9.44 -14.31 -1.53
N THR A 94 -8.66 -13.61 -2.34
CA THR A 94 -9.15 -12.73 -3.39
C THR A 94 -8.27 -12.87 -4.63
N LYS A 95 -8.83 -12.57 -5.80
CA LYS A 95 -8.08 -12.57 -7.06
C LYS A 95 -7.66 -11.15 -7.41
N VAL A 96 -6.39 -10.99 -7.75
CA VAL A 96 -5.82 -9.72 -8.16
C VAL A 96 -5.17 -9.87 -9.53
N GLU A 97 -5.52 -8.99 -10.44
CA GLU A 97 -4.90 -8.94 -11.76
C GLU A 97 -3.64 -8.07 -11.72
N SER A 98 -2.50 -8.65 -12.13
CA SER A 98 -1.27 -7.88 -12.33
C SER A 98 -1.27 -7.24 -13.71
N PHE A 99 -1.39 -5.93 -13.76
CA PHE A 99 -1.31 -5.17 -15.02
C PHE A 99 0.05 -5.31 -15.70
N THR A 100 1.12 -5.37 -14.92
CA THR A 100 2.50 -5.47 -15.43
C THR A 100 2.77 -6.82 -16.09
N HIS A 101 2.13 -7.88 -15.61
CA HIS A 101 2.39 -9.24 -16.09
C HIS A 101 1.18 -9.90 -16.77
N LYS A 102 0.03 -9.21 -16.86
CA LYS A 102 -1.25 -9.75 -17.37
C LYS A 102 -1.60 -11.13 -16.78
N LYS A 103 -1.26 -11.34 -15.51
CA LYS A 103 -1.51 -12.58 -14.78
C LYS A 103 -2.43 -12.29 -13.61
N VAL A 104 -3.40 -13.18 -13.44
CA VAL A 104 -4.24 -13.24 -12.24
C VAL A 104 -3.52 -14.12 -11.21
N TYR A 105 -3.39 -13.64 -10.00
CA TYR A 105 -2.87 -14.41 -8.86
C TYR A 105 -3.83 -14.31 -7.69
N ASP A 106 -3.82 -15.36 -6.87
CA ASP A 106 -4.58 -15.36 -5.63
C ASP A 106 -3.81 -14.60 -4.55
N VAL A 107 -4.49 -13.72 -3.84
CA VAL A 107 -3.99 -13.08 -2.63
C VAL A 107 -4.66 -13.75 -1.45
N ILE A 108 -3.87 -14.24 -0.52
CA ILE A 108 -4.34 -15.04 0.61
C ILE A 108 -3.90 -14.46 1.95
N LEU A 109 -4.76 -14.60 2.95
CA LEU A 109 -4.50 -14.23 4.33
C LEU A 109 -5.13 -15.24 5.28
N SER A 110 -4.40 -15.69 6.31
CA SER A 110 -4.96 -16.60 7.30
C SER A 110 -6.04 -15.90 8.14
N ARG A 111 -7.19 -16.58 8.28
CA ARG A 111 -8.31 -16.13 9.11
C ARG A 111 -7.96 -16.00 10.60
N LYS A 112 -6.87 -16.65 11.05
CA LYS A 112 -6.40 -16.57 12.43
C LYS A 112 -5.90 -15.16 12.82
N PHE A 113 -5.53 -14.32 11.83
CA PHE A 113 -4.85 -13.06 12.08
C PHE A 113 -5.67 -11.83 11.73
N LEU A 114 -6.90 -12.01 11.23
CA LEU A 114 -7.79 -10.91 10.90
C LEU A 114 -9.24 -11.29 11.17
N GLY A 115 -9.96 -10.48 11.90
CA GLY A 115 -11.35 -10.74 12.28
C GLY A 115 -12.17 -9.47 12.55
N PRO A 116 -13.45 -9.63 12.94
CA PRO A 116 -14.40 -8.52 13.05
C PRO A 116 -14.05 -7.49 14.14
N GLU A 117 -13.21 -7.84 15.11
CA GLU A 117 -12.78 -6.93 16.18
C GLU A 117 -11.63 -6.01 15.73
N ASP A 118 -11.08 -6.22 14.54
CA ASP A 118 -9.94 -5.45 14.07
C ASP A 118 -10.38 -4.14 13.39
N HIS A 119 -9.62 -3.07 13.68
CA HIS A 119 -9.66 -1.79 13.00
C HIS A 119 -8.40 -1.65 12.16
N VAL A 120 -8.54 -1.74 10.84
CA VAL A 120 -7.44 -1.99 9.91
C VAL A 120 -7.04 -0.72 9.18
N LEU A 121 -5.73 -0.43 9.21
CA LEU A 121 -5.08 0.48 8.28
C LEU A 121 -4.34 -0.32 7.21
N LEU A 122 -4.67 -0.10 5.95
CA LEU A 122 -3.87 -0.63 4.83
C LEU A 122 -2.64 0.24 4.60
N ILE A 123 -1.47 -0.37 4.38
CA ILE A 123 -0.25 0.36 3.99
C ILE A 123 0.38 -0.34 2.79
N ASP A 124 0.75 0.44 1.76
CA ASP A 124 1.50 -0.07 0.61
C ASP A 124 2.48 0.97 0.06
N ASP A 125 3.47 0.52 -0.73
CA ASP A 125 4.49 1.39 -1.33
C ASP A 125 3.95 2.19 -2.52
N PHE A 126 3.22 1.55 -3.45
CA PHE A 126 2.70 2.17 -4.66
C PHE A 126 1.20 1.96 -4.86
N LEU A 127 0.54 3.01 -5.33
CA LEU A 127 -0.83 2.92 -5.87
C LEU A 127 -0.82 3.40 -7.33
N ALA A 128 -1.12 2.48 -8.23
CA ALA A 128 -1.22 2.72 -9.66
C ALA A 128 -2.67 2.50 -10.14
N ASN A 129 -2.98 1.33 -10.66
CA ASN A 129 -4.35 0.96 -11.07
C ASN A 129 -5.25 0.47 -9.92
N GLY A 130 -4.71 0.30 -8.71
CA GLY A 130 -5.48 -0.06 -7.53
C GLY A 130 -5.72 -1.55 -7.29
N CYS A 131 -5.36 -2.44 -8.21
CA CYS A 131 -5.72 -3.87 -8.12
C CYS A 131 -5.29 -4.54 -6.80
N ALA A 132 -4.06 -4.28 -6.34
CA ALA A 132 -3.56 -4.85 -5.08
C ALA A 132 -4.34 -4.30 -3.88
N LEU A 133 -4.57 -3.00 -3.85
CA LEU A 133 -5.30 -2.35 -2.75
C LEU A 133 -6.76 -2.79 -2.70
N LEU A 134 -7.43 -2.91 -3.86
CA LEU A 134 -8.79 -3.46 -3.96
C LEU A 134 -8.86 -4.90 -3.45
N GLY A 135 -7.84 -5.71 -3.73
CA GLY A 135 -7.73 -7.05 -3.19
C GLY A 135 -7.62 -7.07 -1.66
N LEU A 136 -6.83 -6.18 -1.07
CA LEU A 136 -6.74 -6.05 0.38
C LEU A 136 -8.06 -5.55 1.00
N ILE A 137 -8.74 -4.61 0.36
CA ILE A 137 -10.07 -4.12 0.78
C ILE A 137 -11.09 -5.28 0.80
N ASP A 138 -11.10 -6.13 -0.22
CA ASP A 138 -11.97 -7.30 -0.29
C ASP A 138 -11.66 -8.30 0.85
N ILE A 139 -10.39 -8.52 1.18
CA ILE A 139 -9.98 -9.34 2.33
C ILE A 139 -10.50 -8.75 3.64
N VAL A 140 -10.34 -7.43 3.87
CA VAL A 140 -10.87 -6.77 5.08
C VAL A 140 -12.39 -6.93 5.15
N LYS A 141 -13.11 -6.71 4.05
CA LYS A 141 -14.56 -6.92 3.98
C LYS A 141 -14.97 -8.36 4.32
N LYS A 142 -14.27 -9.35 3.76
CA LYS A 142 -14.53 -10.78 4.03
C LYS A 142 -14.24 -11.18 5.48
N SER A 143 -13.33 -10.50 6.14
CA SER A 143 -13.01 -10.76 7.56
C SER A 143 -14.03 -10.19 8.53
N GLY A 144 -14.86 -9.25 8.10
CA GLY A 144 -15.76 -8.49 8.95
C GLY A 144 -15.07 -7.38 9.74
N ALA A 145 -13.76 -7.16 9.53
CA ALA A 145 -13.01 -6.08 10.16
C ALA A 145 -13.44 -4.70 9.65
N THR A 146 -13.20 -3.68 10.45
CA THR A 146 -13.44 -2.28 10.06
C THR A 146 -12.23 -1.75 9.30
N LEU A 147 -12.44 -1.24 8.08
CA LEU A 147 -11.41 -0.54 7.32
C LEU A 147 -11.38 0.94 7.73
N GLU A 148 -10.31 1.39 8.38
CA GLU A 148 -10.14 2.79 8.80
C GLU A 148 -9.58 3.68 7.69
N GLY A 149 -8.84 3.09 6.75
CA GLY A 149 -8.31 3.78 5.59
C GLY A 149 -7.10 3.09 4.97
N ALA A 150 -6.49 3.78 4.02
CA ALA A 150 -5.28 3.32 3.33
C ALA A 150 -4.23 4.42 3.29
N GLY A 151 -3.00 4.08 3.67
CA GLY A 151 -1.79 4.89 3.59
C GLY A 151 -0.89 4.40 2.45
N ILE A 152 -0.64 5.25 1.48
CA ILE A 152 0.18 4.95 0.30
C ILE A 152 1.39 5.86 0.28
N VAL A 153 2.57 5.29 0.05
CA VAL A 153 3.79 6.10 -0.03
C VAL A 153 3.79 6.93 -1.32
N ILE A 154 3.60 6.28 -2.47
CA ILE A 154 3.62 6.92 -3.79
C ILE A 154 2.36 6.56 -4.58
N GLU A 155 1.55 7.54 -4.92
CA GLU A 155 0.38 7.38 -5.80
C GLU A 155 0.71 7.91 -7.20
N LYS A 156 0.39 7.14 -8.23
CA LYS A 156 0.39 7.61 -9.62
C LYS A 156 -0.96 8.27 -9.92
N GLY A 157 -1.09 9.55 -9.59
CA GLY A 157 -2.34 10.29 -9.66
C GLY A 157 -2.93 10.46 -11.06
N PHE A 158 -2.15 10.17 -12.11
CA PHE A 158 -2.62 10.12 -13.51
C PHE A 158 -3.23 8.75 -13.88
N GLN A 159 -3.21 7.77 -12.98
CA GLN A 159 -3.90 6.50 -13.11
C GLN A 159 -5.18 6.48 -12.26
N HIS A 160 -6.10 5.60 -12.57
CA HIS A 160 -7.45 5.62 -12.00
C HIS A 160 -7.57 5.06 -10.58
N GLY A 161 -6.60 4.26 -10.11
CA GLY A 161 -6.74 3.52 -8.86
C GLY A 161 -6.99 4.40 -7.64
N GLY A 162 -6.31 5.55 -7.53
CA GLY A 162 -6.53 6.47 -6.42
C GLY A 162 -7.95 7.08 -6.41
N GLN A 163 -8.47 7.41 -7.58
CA GLN A 163 -9.82 7.96 -7.71
C GLN A 163 -10.87 6.89 -7.37
N GLU A 164 -10.71 5.68 -7.89
CA GLU A 164 -11.60 4.54 -7.61
C GLU A 164 -11.73 4.26 -6.10
N ILE A 165 -10.62 4.23 -5.37
CA ILE A 165 -10.63 4.02 -3.92
C ILE A 165 -11.37 5.16 -3.19
N ARG A 166 -11.15 6.42 -3.60
CA ARG A 166 -11.84 7.58 -3.01
C ARG A 166 -13.34 7.56 -3.31
N ASP A 167 -13.75 7.16 -4.51
CA ASP A 167 -15.15 7.04 -4.92
C ASP A 167 -15.91 5.96 -4.13
N MET A 168 -15.18 4.96 -3.59
CA MET A 168 -15.74 3.99 -2.64
C MET A 168 -15.96 4.57 -1.24
N GLY A 169 -15.64 5.84 -1.00
CA GLY A 169 -15.74 6.50 0.30
C GLY A 169 -14.63 6.11 1.29
N ILE A 170 -13.55 5.47 0.82
CA ILE A 170 -12.42 5.05 1.64
C ILE A 170 -11.45 6.21 1.82
N ARG A 171 -11.05 6.47 3.07
CA ARG A 171 -10.00 7.43 3.37
C ARG A 171 -8.67 6.96 2.80
N LEU A 172 -8.13 7.71 1.83
CA LEU A 172 -6.87 7.43 1.16
C LEU A 172 -5.90 8.58 1.38
N GLU A 173 -4.80 8.29 2.07
CA GLU A 173 -3.72 9.22 2.37
C GLU A 173 -2.46 8.83 1.60
N SER A 174 -2.17 9.55 0.53
CA SER A 174 -0.96 9.35 -0.26
C SER A 174 0.09 10.40 0.10
N LEU A 175 1.33 9.97 0.40
CA LEU A 175 2.40 10.86 0.88
C LEU A 175 3.06 11.65 -0.26
N ALA A 176 3.09 11.06 -1.45
CA ALA A 176 3.50 11.73 -2.69
C ALA A 176 2.55 11.30 -3.81
N ILE A 177 1.88 12.25 -4.45
CA ILE A 177 1.04 12.00 -5.62
C ILE A 177 1.79 12.51 -6.85
N VAL A 178 2.18 11.59 -7.72
CA VAL A 178 2.76 11.92 -9.03
C VAL A 178 1.62 12.32 -9.94
N ASP A 179 1.59 13.57 -10.34
CA ASP A 179 0.50 14.13 -11.15
C ASP A 179 0.68 13.82 -12.64
N SER A 180 1.91 13.89 -13.13
CA SER A 180 2.26 13.52 -14.50
C SER A 180 3.65 12.91 -14.59
N MET A 181 3.89 12.13 -15.62
CA MET A 181 5.20 11.58 -15.97
C MET A 181 5.44 11.69 -17.48
N THR A 182 6.68 11.97 -17.85
CA THR A 182 7.23 11.83 -19.20
C THR A 182 8.22 10.65 -19.21
N ASP A 183 9.01 10.52 -20.27
CA ASP A 183 10.02 9.45 -20.35
C ASP A 183 11.26 9.70 -19.45
N ASP A 184 11.42 10.92 -18.94
CA ASP A 184 12.61 11.37 -18.19
C ASP A 184 12.30 12.24 -16.97
N SER A 185 11.05 12.64 -16.77
CA SER A 185 10.66 13.57 -15.70
C SER A 185 9.30 13.23 -15.08
N LEU A 186 9.02 13.82 -13.93
CA LEU A 186 7.72 13.73 -13.28
C LEU A 186 7.38 15.04 -12.56
N THR A 187 6.09 15.23 -12.33
CA THR A 187 5.57 16.33 -11.49
C THR A 187 4.74 15.75 -10.35
N PHE A 188 4.67 16.49 -9.26
CA PHE A 188 3.82 16.12 -8.13
C PHE A 188 2.59 17.02 -8.06
N ARG A 189 1.49 16.43 -7.62
CA ARG A 189 0.32 17.19 -7.15
C ARG A 189 0.66 17.88 -5.82
N ASP A 190 0.16 19.10 -5.64
CA ASP A 190 0.34 19.90 -4.42
C ASP A 190 -0.34 19.28 -3.18
#